data_58255bdef33bfce86786880cefcac1a3
#
_entry.id   58255bdef33bfce86786880cefcac1a3
#
_cell.length_a   1.000
_cell.length_b   1.000
_cell.length_c   1.000
_cell.angle_alpha   90.00
_cell.angle_beta   90.00
_cell.angle_gamma   90.00
#
_symmetry.space_group_name_H-M   'P 1'
#
loop_
_entity.id
_entity.type
_entity.pdbx_description
1 polymer ?
#
loop_
_entity_poly.entity_id
_entity_poly.type
_entity_poly.pdbx_seq_one_letter_code
_entity_poly.pdbx_strand_id
1 'polypeptide(L)'
;MVVAGDFKNGITFEMEGNVFQVVEFQHVKPGKGAAFVRTKLKNVITGGVIEKSFSPTDKFENAYIERKDMQYSYNDGDLYYFMDMESFDMLPLNSDKLGDAFKFVKEEMMCKIISYKGNVFGVEPPTFVELEVTETDPGFAGNTATNALKPATLETGAIVKVPLFINVGDVLKIDTRTGEYLSRA
;
A
#
# COMPACT_ATOMS: atom_id res chain seq x y z
N MET A 1 9.86 -14.92 -19.51
CA MET A 1 10.81 -13.80 -19.74
C MET A 1 10.12 -12.58 -20.32
N VAL A 2 10.52 -11.41 -19.87
CA VAL A 2 10.09 -10.12 -20.42
C VAL A 2 11.29 -9.39 -21.02
N VAL A 3 11.11 -8.72 -22.15
CA VAL A 3 12.15 -7.86 -22.72
C VAL A 3 11.86 -6.39 -22.37
N ALA A 4 12.93 -5.59 -22.20
CA ALA A 4 12.78 -4.19 -21.83
C ALA A 4 11.93 -3.39 -22.84
N GLY A 5 11.97 -3.77 -24.12
CA GLY A 5 11.14 -3.15 -25.16
C GLY A 5 9.64 -3.33 -24.96
N ASP A 6 9.21 -4.31 -24.18
CA ASP A 6 7.82 -4.61 -23.87
C ASP A 6 7.39 -4.14 -22.47
N PHE A 7 8.21 -3.37 -21.78
CA PHE A 7 7.88 -2.87 -20.46
C PHE A 7 6.60 -2.03 -20.47
N LYS A 8 5.78 -2.28 -19.45
CA LYS A 8 4.57 -1.50 -19.13
C LYS A 8 4.56 -1.22 -17.63
N ASN A 9 3.88 -0.18 -17.24
CA ASN A 9 3.71 0.13 -15.81
C ASN A 9 3.06 -1.06 -15.09
N GLY A 10 3.61 -1.44 -13.95
CA GLY A 10 3.13 -2.56 -13.15
C GLY A 10 3.80 -3.90 -13.44
N ILE A 11 4.54 -4.05 -14.52
CA ILE A 11 5.30 -5.29 -14.79
C ILE A 11 6.36 -5.49 -13.69
N THR A 12 6.46 -6.73 -13.19
CA THR A 12 7.47 -7.14 -12.21
C THR A 12 8.45 -8.13 -12.81
N PHE A 13 9.73 -7.92 -12.54
CA PHE A 13 10.81 -8.77 -13.06
C PHE A 13 11.96 -8.89 -12.07
N GLU A 14 12.76 -9.95 -12.23
CA GLU A 14 13.99 -10.16 -11.43
C GLU A 14 15.19 -9.49 -12.10
N MET A 15 15.99 -8.82 -11.30
CA MET A 15 17.28 -8.27 -11.69
C MET A 15 18.22 -8.23 -10.49
N GLU A 16 19.41 -8.82 -10.66
CA GLU A 16 20.46 -8.81 -9.62
C GLU A 16 19.97 -9.31 -8.24
N GLY A 17 19.13 -10.35 -8.24
CA GLY A 17 18.59 -10.94 -7.01
C GLY A 17 17.47 -10.15 -6.34
N ASN A 18 17.01 -9.07 -6.97
CA ASN A 18 15.91 -8.23 -6.49
C ASN A 18 14.71 -8.32 -7.42
N VAL A 19 13.55 -7.96 -6.90
CA VAL A 19 12.32 -7.84 -7.67
C VAL A 19 12.00 -6.37 -7.86
N PHE A 20 11.88 -5.97 -9.12
CA PHE A 20 11.54 -4.61 -9.49
C PHE A 20 10.19 -4.54 -10.19
N GLN A 21 9.46 -3.48 -9.92
CA GLN A 21 8.24 -3.12 -10.62
C GLN A 21 8.50 -1.87 -11.45
N VAL A 22 8.06 -1.89 -12.71
CA VAL A 22 8.13 -0.72 -13.59
C VAL A 22 7.08 0.29 -13.14
N VAL A 23 7.53 1.45 -12.68
CA VAL A 23 6.66 2.58 -12.27
C VAL A 23 6.42 3.52 -13.44
N GLU A 24 7.49 3.84 -14.17
CA GLU A 24 7.45 4.67 -15.37
C GLU A 24 8.43 4.12 -16.40
N PHE A 25 8.12 4.28 -17.66
CA PHE A 25 9.03 3.92 -18.74
C PHE A 25 8.88 4.89 -19.90
N GLN A 26 9.96 5.05 -20.67
CA GLN A 26 10.00 5.87 -21.86
C GLN A 26 10.91 5.23 -22.91
N HIS A 27 10.38 4.99 -24.10
CA HIS A 27 11.19 4.59 -25.24
C HIS A 27 11.87 5.82 -25.84
N VAL A 28 13.19 5.81 -25.90
CA VAL A 28 13.97 6.89 -26.47
C VAL A 28 14.70 6.41 -27.72
N LYS A 29 14.47 7.12 -28.82
CA LYS A 29 15.16 6.89 -30.10
C LYS A 29 15.97 8.15 -30.40
N PRO A 30 17.26 8.21 -29.98
CA PRO A 30 18.08 9.38 -30.26
C PRO A 30 18.36 9.49 -31.76
N GLY A 31 18.58 10.73 -32.25
CA GLY A 31 18.93 10.97 -33.64
C GLY A 31 20.27 10.35 -34.03
N LYS A 32 21.17 10.16 -33.06
CA LYS A 32 22.44 9.44 -33.18
C LYS A 32 22.58 8.50 -31.98
N GLY A 33 22.89 7.23 -32.26
CA GLY A 33 23.05 6.19 -31.26
C GLY A 33 21.92 5.17 -31.21
N ALA A 34 22.06 4.17 -30.36
CA ALA A 34 21.10 3.09 -30.23
C ALA A 34 19.86 3.52 -29.42
N ALA A 35 18.69 2.99 -29.78
CA ALA A 35 17.48 3.17 -28.98
C ALA A 35 17.65 2.55 -27.59
N PHE A 36 17.04 3.15 -26.59
CA PHE A 36 17.03 2.62 -25.23
C PHE A 36 15.67 2.87 -24.54
N VAL A 37 15.43 2.14 -23.46
CA VAL A 37 14.26 2.31 -22.62
C VAL A 37 14.70 2.89 -21.28
N ARG A 38 14.29 4.11 -21.00
CA ARG A 38 14.51 4.74 -19.69
C ARG A 38 13.40 4.29 -18.75
N THR A 39 13.75 3.80 -17.57
CA THR A 39 12.78 3.27 -16.63
C THR A 39 12.98 3.86 -15.25
N LYS A 40 11.87 3.97 -14.54
CA LYS A 40 11.83 4.19 -13.10
C LYS A 40 11.31 2.92 -12.47
N LEU A 41 12.10 2.33 -11.60
CA LEU A 41 11.86 1.00 -11.03
C LEU A 41 11.71 1.12 -9.53
N LYS A 42 10.71 0.44 -8.99
CA LYS A 42 10.54 0.27 -7.54
C LYS A 42 10.97 -1.13 -7.14
N ASN A 43 11.91 -1.22 -6.21
CA ASN A 43 12.22 -2.49 -5.57
C ASN A 43 11.04 -2.85 -4.65
N VAL A 44 10.31 -3.92 -4.98
CA VAL A 44 9.09 -4.28 -4.25
C VAL A 44 9.38 -4.83 -2.86
N ILE A 45 10.60 -5.32 -2.62
CA ILE A 45 11.03 -5.87 -1.32
C ILE A 45 11.47 -4.75 -0.39
N THR A 46 12.31 -3.83 -0.85
CA THR A 46 12.90 -2.75 -0.03
C THR A 46 12.13 -1.44 -0.11
N GLY A 47 11.29 -1.26 -1.14
CA GLY A 47 10.56 -0.02 -1.40
C GLY A 47 11.37 1.07 -2.10
N GLY A 48 12.67 0.88 -2.28
CA GLY A 48 13.55 1.86 -2.94
C GLY A 48 13.20 2.05 -4.41
N VAL A 49 13.34 3.28 -4.90
CA VAL A 49 13.10 3.64 -6.30
C VAL A 49 14.43 4.01 -6.95
N ILE A 50 14.70 3.42 -8.12
CA ILE A 50 15.88 3.71 -8.93
C ILE A 50 15.47 4.08 -10.35
N GLU A 51 16.33 4.83 -11.03
CA GLU A 51 16.22 5.07 -12.47
C GLU A 51 17.30 4.27 -13.18
N LYS A 52 16.92 3.56 -14.23
CA LYS A 52 17.85 2.76 -15.03
C LYS A 52 17.39 2.70 -16.48
N SER A 53 18.34 2.71 -17.40
CA SER A 53 18.09 2.58 -18.83
C SER A 53 18.54 1.20 -19.30
N PHE A 54 17.78 0.62 -20.22
CA PHE A 54 18.04 -0.70 -20.79
C PHE A 54 18.06 -0.65 -22.30
N SER A 55 18.77 -1.58 -22.91
CA SER A 55 18.55 -1.89 -24.33
C SER A 55 17.15 -2.49 -24.49
N PRO A 56 16.38 -2.16 -25.56
CA PRO A 56 15.09 -2.76 -25.79
C PRO A 56 15.10 -4.29 -25.90
N THR A 57 16.26 -4.86 -26.17
CA THR A 57 16.44 -6.32 -26.32
C THR A 57 16.89 -7.00 -25.01
N ASP A 58 17.15 -6.24 -23.95
CA ASP A 58 17.51 -6.81 -22.64
C ASP A 58 16.38 -7.69 -22.13
N LYS A 59 16.74 -8.87 -21.63
CA LYS A 59 15.77 -9.88 -21.17
C LYS A 59 15.89 -10.08 -19.66
N PHE A 60 14.73 -10.25 -19.03
CA PHE A 60 14.63 -10.48 -17.59
C PHE A 60 13.64 -11.60 -17.31
N GLU A 61 13.86 -12.31 -16.21
CA GLU A 61 12.90 -13.27 -15.70
C GLU A 61 11.69 -12.54 -15.11
N ASN A 62 10.50 -13.02 -15.43
CA ASN A 62 9.28 -12.52 -14.80
C ASN A 62 9.30 -12.86 -13.31
N ALA A 63 8.92 -11.92 -12.47
CA ALA A 63 8.72 -12.15 -11.06
C ALA A 63 7.22 -12.20 -10.75
N TYR A 64 6.75 -13.32 -10.23
CA TYR A 64 5.35 -13.50 -9.84
C TYR A 64 5.20 -13.22 -8.35
N ILE A 65 4.49 -12.15 -8.05
CA ILE A 65 4.14 -11.77 -6.68
C ILE A 65 2.88 -12.51 -6.29
N GLU A 66 2.94 -13.26 -5.20
CA GLU A 66 1.78 -13.94 -4.63
C GLU A 66 1.06 -13.01 -3.65
N ARG A 67 -0.26 -12.94 -3.74
CA ARG A 67 -1.13 -12.22 -2.81
C ARG A 67 -2.13 -13.20 -2.23
N LYS A 68 -2.09 -13.38 -0.92
CA LYS A 68 -2.99 -14.28 -0.21
C LYS A 68 -3.81 -13.50 0.80
N ASP A 69 -5.13 -13.71 0.79
CA ASP A 69 -6.02 -13.11 1.77
C ASP A 69 -5.87 -13.80 3.12
N MET A 70 -5.55 -13.03 4.15
CA MET A 70 -5.48 -13.50 5.54
C MET A 70 -6.14 -12.49 6.46
N GLN A 71 -6.78 -12.99 7.52
CA GLN A 71 -7.44 -12.15 8.50
C GLN A 71 -6.43 -11.67 9.55
N TYR A 72 -6.40 -10.35 9.78
CA TYR A 72 -5.65 -9.82 10.92
C TYR A 72 -6.31 -10.27 12.22
N SER A 73 -5.56 -10.95 13.07
CA SER A 73 -6.07 -11.54 14.30
C SER A 73 -5.77 -10.65 15.52
N TYR A 74 -4.50 -10.49 15.85
CA TYR A 74 -4.07 -9.68 17.00
C TYR A 74 -2.57 -9.35 16.91
N ASN A 75 -2.10 -8.48 17.81
CA ASN A 75 -0.67 -8.28 18.05
C ASN A 75 -0.36 -8.51 19.54
N ASP A 76 0.86 -8.96 19.81
CA ASP A 76 1.33 -9.19 21.19
C ASP A 76 2.31 -8.10 21.68
N GLY A 77 2.43 -7.00 20.93
CA GLY A 77 3.38 -5.92 21.16
C GLY A 77 4.63 -6.02 20.29
N ASP A 78 5.05 -7.22 19.90
CA ASP A 78 6.21 -7.46 19.04
C ASP A 78 5.83 -7.93 17.64
N LEU A 79 4.92 -8.88 17.56
CA LEU A 79 4.48 -9.50 16.31
C LEU A 79 3.00 -9.26 16.06
N TYR A 80 2.66 -9.21 14.77
CA TYR A 80 1.29 -9.09 14.26
C TYR A 80 0.90 -10.41 13.62
N TYR A 81 -0.21 -10.98 14.07
CA TYR A 81 -0.64 -12.31 13.67
C TYR A 81 -1.78 -12.25 12.67
N PHE A 82 -1.60 -12.93 11.55
CA PHE A 82 -2.58 -13.06 10.47
C PHE A 82 -2.99 -14.52 10.36
N MET A 83 -4.27 -14.78 10.23
CA MET A 83 -4.83 -16.14 10.13
C MET A 83 -5.28 -16.44 8.71
N ASP A 84 -4.80 -17.58 8.19
CA ASP A 84 -5.34 -18.17 6.98
C ASP A 84 -6.71 -18.75 7.28
N MET A 85 -7.76 -18.24 6.63
CA MET A 85 -9.13 -18.65 6.91
C MET A 85 -9.48 -20.05 6.37
N GLU A 86 -8.63 -20.64 5.55
CA GLU A 86 -8.81 -22.01 5.05
C GLU A 86 -8.12 -23.03 5.93
N SER A 87 -6.85 -22.82 6.26
CA SER A 87 -6.04 -23.74 7.07
C SER A 87 -6.06 -23.42 8.56
N PHE A 88 -6.48 -22.20 8.94
CA PHE A 88 -6.42 -21.67 10.31
C PHE A 88 -4.99 -21.53 10.86
N ASP A 89 -3.99 -21.60 9.98
CA ASP A 89 -2.62 -21.36 10.36
C ASP A 89 -2.39 -19.87 10.66
N MET A 90 -1.56 -19.59 11.66
CA MET A 90 -1.20 -18.25 12.06
C MET A 90 0.15 -17.87 11.47
N LEU A 91 0.22 -16.69 10.85
CA LEU A 91 1.45 -16.11 10.30
C LEU A 91 1.88 -14.91 11.15
N PRO A 92 2.99 -15.01 11.88
CA PRO A 92 3.54 -13.86 12.60
C PRO A 92 4.38 -12.98 11.69
N LEU A 93 4.16 -11.66 11.74
CA LEU A 93 4.92 -10.69 10.97
C LEU A 93 5.43 -9.56 11.87
N ASN A 94 6.63 -9.08 11.59
CA ASN A 94 7.18 -7.89 12.23
C ASN A 94 6.50 -6.62 11.69
N SER A 95 6.54 -5.56 12.48
CA SER A 95 5.93 -4.27 12.13
C SER A 95 6.52 -3.64 10.85
N ASP A 96 7.77 -3.96 10.50
CA ASP A 96 8.42 -3.47 9.28
C ASP A 96 7.77 -3.99 7.98
N LYS A 97 6.99 -5.06 8.05
CA LYS A 97 6.25 -5.63 6.91
C LYS A 97 4.88 -4.98 6.68
N LEU A 98 4.38 -4.19 7.62
CA LEU A 98 2.99 -3.73 7.62
C LEU A 98 2.74 -2.48 6.78
N GLY A 99 3.68 -1.55 6.74
CA GLY A 99 3.52 -0.26 6.06
C GLY A 99 2.63 0.72 6.84
N ASP A 100 2.57 1.97 6.36
CA ASP A 100 1.86 3.06 7.03
C ASP A 100 0.34 2.90 7.03
N ALA A 101 -0.21 2.29 5.98
CA ALA A 101 -1.66 2.11 5.85
C ALA A 101 -2.23 1.12 6.88
N PHE A 102 -1.38 0.33 7.52
CA PHE A 102 -1.82 -0.62 8.54
C PHE A 102 -2.42 0.06 9.78
N LYS A 103 -2.13 1.33 10.02
CA LYS A 103 -2.75 2.12 11.11
C LYS A 103 -4.28 2.19 11.03
N PHE A 104 -4.87 1.87 9.88
CA PHE A 104 -6.31 1.83 9.67
C PHE A 104 -6.91 0.43 9.81
N VAL A 105 -6.09 -0.58 10.08
CA VAL A 105 -6.55 -1.97 10.18
C VAL A 105 -6.88 -2.32 11.62
N LYS A 106 -8.07 -2.84 11.83
CA LYS A 106 -8.48 -3.42 13.12
C LYS A 106 -8.58 -4.93 13.02
N GLU A 107 -8.67 -5.59 14.16
CA GLU A 107 -8.85 -7.04 14.25
C GLU A 107 -10.04 -7.51 13.41
N GLU A 108 -9.92 -8.70 12.84
CA GLU A 108 -10.89 -9.36 11.96
C GLU A 108 -10.97 -8.80 10.53
N MET A 109 -10.22 -7.75 10.20
CA MET A 109 -10.15 -7.27 8.82
C MET A 109 -9.29 -8.19 7.95
N MET A 110 -9.77 -8.41 6.72
CA MET A 110 -9.02 -9.17 5.71
C MET A 110 -7.95 -8.29 5.06
N CYS A 111 -6.71 -8.78 5.04
CA CYS A 111 -5.59 -8.13 4.38
C CYS A 111 -4.98 -9.07 3.34
N LYS A 112 -4.26 -8.52 2.36
CA LYS A 112 -3.50 -9.31 1.40
C LYS A 112 -2.04 -9.42 1.88
N ILE A 113 -1.59 -10.64 2.07
CA ILE A 113 -0.19 -10.93 2.39
C ILE A 113 0.56 -11.08 1.07
N ILE A 114 1.60 -10.29 0.89
CA ILE A 114 2.35 -10.21 -0.34
C ILE A 114 3.68 -10.94 -0.16
N SER A 115 3.92 -11.93 -1.01
CA SER A 115 5.12 -12.75 -0.93
C SER A 115 5.74 -12.99 -2.30
N TYR A 116 7.02 -13.33 -2.28
CA TYR A 116 7.76 -13.75 -3.45
C TYR A 116 8.61 -14.96 -3.08
N LYS A 117 8.44 -16.07 -3.80
CA LYS A 117 9.12 -17.35 -3.52
C LYS A 117 9.04 -17.77 -2.04
N GLY A 118 7.86 -17.62 -1.44
CA GLY A 118 7.61 -17.98 -0.05
C GLY A 118 8.06 -16.96 0.99
N ASN A 119 8.73 -15.87 0.60
CA ASN A 119 9.17 -14.81 1.50
C ASN A 119 8.15 -13.68 1.53
N VAL A 120 7.53 -13.44 2.67
CA VAL A 120 6.60 -12.33 2.87
C VAL A 120 7.39 -11.03 2.97
N PHE A 121 7.02 -10.03 2.18
CA PHE A 121 7.65 -8.72 2.22
C PHE A 121 6.68 -7.56 2.48
N GLY A 122 5.38 -7.80 2.49
CA GLY A 122 4.42 -6.75 2.74
C GLY A 122 3.02 -7.24 3.04
N VAL A 123 2.20 -6.32 3.53
CA VAL A 123 0.77 -6.50 3.79
C VAL A 123 0.02 -5.34 3.13
N GLU A 124 -0.97 -5.66 2.31
CA GLU A 124 -1.88 -4.67 1.74
C GLU A 124 -3.19 -4.68 2.54
N PRO A 125 -3.52 -3.59 3.26
CA PRO A 125 -4.82 -3.46 3.91
C PRO A 125 -5.97 -3.39 2.90
N PRO A 126 -7.22 -3.56 3.32
CA PRO A 126 -8.36 -3.22 2.47
C PRO A 126 -8.25 -1.78 1.97
N THR A 127 -8.63 -1.53 0.73
CA THR A 127 -8.57 -0.18 0.14
C THR A 127 -9.46 0.79 0.90
N PHE A 128 -10.64 0.34 1.33
CA PHE A 128 -11.59 1.12 2.10
C PHE A 128 -11.88 0.42 3.43
N VAL A 129 -11.94 1.20 4.49
CA VAL A 129 -12.29 0.71 5.82
C VAL A 129 -13.35 1.61 6.43
N GLU A 130 -14.12 1.05 7.35
CA GLU A 130 -15.10 1.78 8.14
C GLU A 130 -14.63 1.77 9.59
N LEU A 131 -14.39 2.97 10.14
CA LEU A 131 -13.82 3.15 11.48
C LEU A 131 -14.61 4.18 12.25
N GLU A 132 -14.84 3.91 13.53
CA GLU A 132 -15.55 4.80 14.44
C GLU A 132 -14.62 5.89 14.97
N VAL A 133 -15.14 7.11 15.06
CA VAL A 133 -14.46 8.24 15.69
C VAL A 133 -14.54 8.10 17.22
N THR A 134 -13.40 8.04 17.86
CA THR A 134 -13.30 7.93 19.32
C THR A 134 -13.02 9.28 19.99
N GLU A 135 -12.39 10.21 19.27
CA GLU A 135 -12.05 11.53 19.79
C GLU A 135 -12.04 12.55 18.64
N THR A 136 -12.66 13.69 18.85
CA THR A 136 -12.58 14.82 17.93
C THR A 136 -13.02 16.09 18.66
N ASP A 137 -12.53 17.23 18.18
CA ASP A 137 -12.98 18.53 18.71
C ASP A 137 -14.39 18.85 18.20
N PRO A 138 -15.17 19.64 18.99
CA PRO A 138 -16.45 20.13 18.50
C PRO A 138 -16.21 21.11 17.34
N GLY A 139 -17.01 20.97 16.27
CA GLY A 139 -17.02 21.92 15.18
C GLY A 139 -17.79 23.17 15.58
N PHE A 140 -17.17 24.35 15.54
CA PHE A 140 -17.83 25.60 15.84
C PHE A 140 -18.50 26.17 14.60
N ALA A 141 -19.81 26.46 14.73
CA ALA A 141 -20.57 27.22 13.73
C ALA A 141 -20.13 28.70 13.76
N GLY A 142 -19.18 29.08 13.00
CA GLY A 142 -18.59 30.42 12.98
C GLY A 142 -17.30 30.48 12.19
N ASN A 143 -16.74 29.33 11.90
CA ASN A 143 -15.66 29.22 10.92
C ASN A 143 -16.25 29.39 9.52
N THR A 144 -16.04 30.56 8.95
CA THR A 144 -16.53 30.96 7.63
C THR A 144 -15.75 30.34 6.47
N ALA A 145 -14.71 29.55 6.74
CA ALA A 145 -13.96 28.86 5.70
C ALA A 145 -14.80 27.69 5.14
N THR A 146 -15.20 27.80 3.90
CA THR A 146 -15.68 26.67 3.11
C THR A 146 -14.55 25.62 3.04
N ASN A 147 -14.86 24.38 3.40
CA ASN A 147 -13.90 23.25 3.47
C ASN A 147 -12.97 23.25 4.69
N ALA A 148 -13.38 23.86 5.80
CA ALA A 148 -12.66 23.72 7.06
C ALA A 148 -12.68 22.27 7.53
N LEU A 149 -11.50 21.75 7.92
CA LEU A 149 -11.32 20.41 8.43
C LEU A 149 -10.82 20.46 9.87
N LYS A 150 -11.10 19.40 10.62
CA LYS A 150 -10.58 19.18 11.96
C LYS A 150 -9.98 17.80 12.10
N PRO A 151 -9.03 17.55 13.03
CA PRO A 151 -8.54 16.21 13.29
C PRO A 151 -9.60 15.38 14.02
N ALA A 152 -9.67 14.10 13.67
CA ALA A 152 -10.45 13.10 14.38
C ALA A 152 -9.60 11.87 14.62
N THR A 153 -9.64 11.33 15.83
CA THR A 153 -8.98 10.09 16.19
C THR A 153 -9.96 8.94 16.00
N LEU A 154 -9.52 7.91 15.27
CA LEU A 154 -10.31 6.71 14.99
C LEU A 154 -10.04 5.62 16.02
N GLU A 155 -10.91 4.61 16.05
CA GLU A 155 -10.81 3.47 16.98
C GLU A 155 -9.48 2.72 16.91
N THR A 156 -8.77 2.78 15.79
CA THR A 156 -7.42 2.19 15.64
C THR A 156 -6.30 3.08 16.14
N GLY A 157 -6.61 4.29 16.62
CA GLY A 157 -5.63 5.30 17.01
C GLY A 157 -5.13 6.20 15.87
N ALA A 158 -5.51 5.92 14.64
CA ALA A 158 -5.17 6.77 13.48
C ALA A 158 -5.89 8.11 13.54
N ILE A 159 -5.22 9.17 13.11
CA ILE A 159 -5.78 10.52 13.05
C ILE A 159 -6.01 10.91 11.60
N VAL A 160 -7.22 11.37 11.29
CA VAL A 160 -7.59 11.82 9.94
C VAL A 160 -8.20 13.22 9.99
N LYS A 161 -8.12 13.94 8.88
CA LYS A 161 -8.80 15.23 8.72
C LYS A 161 -10.22 15.00 8.24
N VAL A 162 -11.18 15.56 8.95
CA VAL A 162 -12.62 15.38 8.70
C VAL A 162 -13.35 16.71 8.66
N PRO A 163 -14.53 16.78 8.01
CA PRO A 163 -15.39 17.95 8.08
C PRO A 163 -15.80 18.29 9.52
N LEU A 164 -16.12 19.54 9.76
CA LEU A 164 -16.45 20.03 11.11
C LEU A 164 -17.69 19.37 11.71
N PHE A 165 -18.61 18.85 10.89
CA PHE A 165 -19.87 18.22 11.36
C PHE A 165 -19.68 16.79 11.92
N ILE A 166 -18.49 16.22 11.80
CA ILE A 166 -18.20 14.87 12.33
C ILE A 166 -18.12 14.92 13.86
N ASN A 167 -18.76 13.96 14.50
CA ASN A 167 -18.82 13.81 15.95
C ASN A 167 -18.24 12.48 16.41
N VAL A 168 -17.90 12.38 17.69
CA VAL A 168 -17.56 11.11 18.35
C VAL A 168 -18.73 10.14 18.18
N GLY A 169 -18.40 8.89 17.82
CA GLY A 169 -19.37 7.83 17.54
C GLY A 169 -19.76 7.71 16.07
N ASP A 170 -19.42 8.69 15.24
CA ASP A 170 -19.66 8.59 13.80
C ASP A 170 -18.72 7.52 13.21
N VAL A 171 -19.25 6.68 12.31
CA VAL A 171 -18.47 5.69 11.55
C VAL A 171 -18.11 6.29 10.21
N LEU A 172 -16.82 6.30 9.90
CA LEU A 172 -16.29 6.96 8.72
C LEU A 172 -15.72 5.94 7.74
N LYS A 173 -15.98 6.17 6.46
CA LYS A 173 -15.33 5.46 5.37
C LYS A 173 -14.02 6.18 5.02
N ILE A 174 -12.93 5.46 5.10
CA ILE A 174 -11.56 5.96 4.89
C ILE A 174 -10.91 5.21 3.72
N ASP A 175 -10.23 5.94 2.84
CA ASP A 175 -9.33 5.36 1.85
C ASP A 175 -7.96 5.13 2.51
N THR A 176 -7.58 3.87 2.69
CA THR A 176 -6.32 3.52 3.38
C THR A 176 -5.08 3.88 2.57
N ARG A 177 -5.20 4.03 1.26
CA ARG A 177 -4.08 4.40 0.37
C ARG A 177 -3.63 5.83 0.57
N THR A 178 -4.58 6.72 0.81
CA THR A 178 -4.34 8.17 0.97
C THR A 178 -4.50 8.64 2.41
N GLY A 179 -5.21 7.88 3.24
CA GLY A 179 -5.58 8.27 4.60
C GLY A 179 -6.71 9.30 4.65
N GLU A 180 -7.44 9.46 3.56
CA GLU A 180 -8.48 10.49 3.44
C GLU A 180 -9.86 9.98 3.85
N TYR A 181 -10.60 10.86 4.53
CA TYR A 181 -12.02 10.71 4.78
C TYR A 181 -12.80 10.79 3.45
N LEU A 182 -13.71 9.85 3.23
CA LEU A 182 -14.58 9.85 2.05
C LEU A 182 -16.02 10.23 2.38
N SER A 183 -16.59 9.59 3.39
CA SER A 183 -17.98 9.80 3.79
C SER A 183 -18.23 9.23 5.18
N ARG A 184 -19.39 9.59 5.77
CA ARG A 184 -19.94 8.80 6.89
C ARG A 184 -20.53 7.52 6.32
N ALA A 185 -20.29 6.43 7.02
CA ALA A 185 -20.86 5.13 6.67
C ALA A 185 -22.32 5.03 7.11
#